data_0bd54178e2b9f443a78212bd1137cf6e
#
_entry.id   0bd54178e2b9f443a78212bd1137cf6e
#
_cell.length_a   1.000
_cell.length_b   1.000
_cell.length_c   1.000
_cell.angle_alpha   90.00
_cell.angle_beta   90.00
_cell.angle_gamma   90.00
#
_symmetry.space_group_name_H-M   'P 1'
#
loop_
_entity.id
_entity.type
_entity.pdbx_description
1 polymer ?
#
loop_
_entity_poly.entity_id
_entity_poly.type
_entity_poly.pdbx_seq_one_letter_code
_entity_poly.pdbx_strand_id
1 'polypeptide(L)'
;MLFIITLSLSGCKSTPDVKEQITLPMSFTACTKSSDSPYSVYVTRDYCDIEFIGKDLPSGARLHFEQGKSSSTVGEFSFETDEDSFPAMKTLIKAIRALATSEISGTATENGVKYTIDETDILVYYDIETEVITGIQTKELGRVFEFTLTDLKPYEAQSNSAS
;
A
#
# COMPACT_ATOMS: atom_id res chain seq x y z
N MET A 1 -4.23 5.98 58.85
CA MET A 1 -4.78 6.41 57.57
C MET A 1 -3.74 6.11 56.50
N LEU A 2 -3.93 4.98 55.79
CA LEU A 2 -2.92 4.42 54.88
C LEU A 2 -3.30 4.87 53.45
N PHE A 3 -2.53 5.73 52.82
CA PHE A 3 -2.70 6.15 51.45
C PHE A 3 -2.08 5.08 50.52
N ILE A 4 -2.92 4.31 49.85
CA ILE A 4 -2.51 3.41 48.78
C ILE A 4 -2.40 4.26 47.52
N ILE A 5 -1.18 4.57 47.09
CA ILE A 5 -0.91 5.17 45.79
C ILE A 5 -0.95 4.01 44.77
N THR A 6 -2.05 3.88 44.05
CA THR A 6 -2.11 3.03 42.86
C THR A 6 -1.35 3.71 41.74
N LEU A 7 -0.08 3.30 41.53
CA LEU A 7 0.65 3.60 40.30
C LEU A 7 -0.02 2.86 39.15
N SER A 8 -0.85 3.56 38.37
CA SER A 8 -1.26 3.11 37.05
C SER A 8 -0.02 3.10 36.16
N LEU A 9 0.56 1.92 35.97
CA LEU A 9 1.51 1.65 34.90
C LEU A 9 0.75 1.81 33.57
N SER A 10 0.80 3.04 33.02
CA SER A 10 0.48 3.27 31.62
C SER A 10 1.56 2.54 30.82
N GLY A 11 1.28 1.29 30.43
CA GLY A 11 2.14 0.56 29.53
C GLY A 11 2.27 1.38 28.25
N CYS A 12 3.47 1.89 27.96
CA CYS A 12 3.78 2.38 26.64
C CYS A 12 3.53 1.23 25.67
N LYS A 13 2.39 1.23 24.99
CA LYS A 13 2.21 0.36 23.82
C LYS A 13 3.28 0.79 22.84
N SER A 14 4.24 -0.10 22.55
CA SER A 14 5.18 0.11 21.47
C SER A 14 4.38 0.35 20.19
N THR A 15 4.78 1.34 19.39
CA THR A 15 4.20 1.57 18.07
C THR A 15 4.30 0.25 17.29
N PRO A 16 3.18 -0.30 16.77
CA PRO A 16 3.25 -1.53 16.00
C PRO A 16 4.11 -1.31 14.75
N ASP A 17 4.99 -2.25 14.46
CA ASP A 17 5.78 -2.20 13.22
C ASP A 17 4.94 -2.71 12.04
N VAL A 18 3.98 -1.88 11.63
CA VAL A 18 3.08 -2.20 10.51
C VAL A 18 3.83 -2.35 9.18
N LYS A 19 5.05 -1.84 9.09
CA LYS A 19 5.90 -1.98 7.90
C LYS A 19 6.30 -3.42 7.64
N GLU A 20 6.42 -4.27 8.67
CA GLU A 20 6.70 -5.70 8.50
C GLU A 20 5.63 -6.43 7.67
N GLN A 21 4.43 -5.87 7.56
CA GLN A 21 3.36 -6.39 6.72
C GLN A 21 3.55 -6.06 5.24
N ILE A 22 4.45 -5.11 4.92
CA ILE A 22 4.73 -4.67 3.55
C ILE A 22 6.01 -5.33 3.07
N THR A 23 5.89 -6.51 2.50
CA THR A 23 7.02 -7.29 1.98
C THR A 23 6.83 -7.57 0.49
N LEU A 24 7.89 -7.34 -0.32
CA LEU A 24 7.82 -7.59 -1.75
C LEU A 24 8.37 -8.99 -2.11
N PRO A 25 7.75 -9.71 -3.03
CA PRO A 25 6.53 -9.38 -3.76
C PRO A 25 5.27 -9.51 -2.90
N MET A 26 4.24 -8.69 -3.19
CA MET A 26 2.98 -8.75 -2.48
C MET A 26 1.79 -8.45 -3.39
N SER A 27 0.60 -8.88 -2.96
CA SER A 27 -0.67 -8.54 -3.59
C SER A 27 -1.65 -7.96 -2.59
N PHE A 28 -2.50 -7.07 -3.04
CA PHE A 28 -3.58 -6.46 -2.27
C PHE A 28 -4.66 -5.88 -3.18
N THR A 29 -5.81 -5.59 -2.61
CA THR A 29 -6.84 -4.79 -3.27
C THR A 29 -6.73 -3.35 -2.77
N ALA A 30 -6.76 -2.38 -3.67
CA ALA A 30 -6.75 -0.97 -3.33
C ALA A 30 -7.95 -0.24 -3.93
N CYS A 31 -8.37 0.81 -3.25
CA CYS A 31 -9.38 1.75 -3.72
C CYS A 31 -8.95 3.16 -3.33
N THR A 32 -9.02 4.11 -4.25
CA THR A 32 -8.81 5.52 -3.89
C THR A 32 -10.02 6.03 -3.13
N LYS A 33 -9.84 6.84 -2.10
CA LYS A 33 -10.95 7.40 -1.31
C LYS A 33 -11.93 8.23 -2.14
N SER A 34 -11.50 8.72 -3.30
CA SER A 34 -12.32 9.50 -4.23
C SER A 34 -13.07 8.67 -5.27
N SER A 35 -12.91 7.35 -5.27
CA SER A 35 -13.49 6.44 -6.27
C SER A 35 -13.95 5.16 -5.60
N ASP A 36 -15.12 4.67 -5.96
CA ASP A 36 -15.66 3.38 -5.50
C ASP A 36 -15.21 2.19 -6.37
N SER A 37 -14.25 2.42 -7.27
CA SER A 37 -13.75 1.39 -8.19
C SER A 37 -12.48 0.75 -7.64
N PRO A 38 -12.55 -0.46 -7.08
CA PRO A 38 -11.38 -1.18 -6.58
C PRO A 38 -10.54 -1.73 -7.73
N TYR A 39 -9.27 -1.95 -7.43
CA TYR A 39 -8.33 -2.60 -8.31
C TYR A 39 -7.42 -3.56 -7.53
N SER A 40 -7.10 -4.70 -8.15
CA SER A 40 -6.13 -5.65 -7.63
C SER A 40 -4.74 -5.19 -8.02
N VAL A 41 -3.81 -5.23 -7.08
CA VAL A 41 -2.42 -4.82 -7.28
C VAL A 41 -1.52 -6.00 -6.96
N TYR A 42 -0.61 -6.31 -7.87
CA TYR A 42 0.53 -7.17 -7.62
C TYR A 42 1.80 -6.36 -7.83
N VAL A 43 2.62 -6.23 -6.80
CA VAL A 43 3.81 -5.39 -6.82
C VAL A 43 5.06 -6.18 -6.44
N THR A 44 6.11 -6.00 -7.24
CA THR A 44 7.46 -6.50 -7.01
C THR A 44 8.43 -5.33 -6.88
N ARG A 45 9.72 -5.61 -6.74
CA ARG A 45 10.77 -4.58 -6.78
C ARG A 45 10.84 -3.90 -8.15
N ASP A 46 10.66 -4.68 -9.23
CA ASP A 46 10.96 -4.25 -10.59
C ASP A 46 9.71 -3.83 -11.36
N TYR A 47 8.59 -4.52 -11.17
CA TYR A 47 7.36 -4.26 -11.90
C TYR A 47 6.12 -4.27 -10.99
N CYS A 48 5.02 -3.81 -11.54
CA CYS A 48 3.71 -3.85 -10.89
C CYS A 48 2.63 -4.09 -11.93
N ASP A 49 1.69 -4.98 -11.60
CA ASP A 49 0.47 -5.25 -12.36
C ASP A 49 -0.73 -4.76 -11.57
N ILE A 50 -1.61 -4.01 -12.23
CA ILE A 50 -2.87 -3.53 -11.69
C ILE A 50 -3.99 -4.02 -12.58
N GLU A 51 -4.98 -4.69 -12.00
CA GLU A 51 -6.20 -5.11 -12.68
C GLU A 51 -7.41 -4.37 -12.09
N PHE A 52 -8.16 -3.69 -12.94
CA PHE A 52 -9.37 -2.99 -12.53
C PHE A 52 -10.53 -3.97 -12.35
N ILE A 53 -11.15 -3.95 -11.15
CA ILE A 53 -12.22 -4.88 -10.77
C ILE A 53 -13.60 -4.20 -10.85
N GLY A 54 -13.61 -2.88 -11.00
CA GLY A 54 -14.84 -2.07 -10.97
C GLY A 54 -15.79 -2.34 -12.14
N LYS A 55 -17.10 -2.11 -11.91
CA LYS A 55 -18.15 -2.30 -12.92
C LYS A 55 -18.11 -1.25 -14.04
N ASP A 56 -17.48 -0.11 -13.80
CA ASP A 56 -17.47 1.05 -14.69
C ASP A 56 -16.31 1.04 -15.70
N LEU A 57 -15.41 0.08 -15.59
CA LEU A 57 -14.30 -0.12 -16.51
C LEU A 57 -14.50 -1.42 -17.30
N PRO A 58 -13.97 -1.52 -18.51
CA PRO A 58 -13.98 -2.78 -19.25
C PRO A 58 -13.37 -3.89 -18.40
N SER A 59 -14.11 -4.96 -18.17
CA SER A 59 -13.62 -6.12 -17.42
C SER A 59 -12.30 -6.60 -18.01
N GLY A 60 -11.28 -6.76 -17.16
CA GLY A 60 -9.95 -7.18 -17.58
C GLY A 60 -9.03 -6.05 -18.06
N ALA A 61 -9.38 -4.79 -17.83
CA ALA A 61 -8.44 -3.69 -18.04
C ALA A 61 -7.28 -3.83 -17.05
N ARG A 62 -6.05 -3.77 -17.56
CA ARG A 62 -4.81 -3.92 -16.78
C ARG A 62 -3.83 -2.80 -17.09
N LEU A 63 -3.06 -2.41 -16.07
CA LEU A 63 -1.88 -1.58 -16.21
C LEU A 63 -0.66 -2.37 -15.77
N HIS A 64 0.40 -2.26 -16.54
CA HIS A 64 1.70 -2.82 -16.22
C HIS A 64 2.73 -1.70 -16.14
N PHE A 65 3.47 -1.63 -15.03
CA PHE A 65 4.54 -0.64 -14.79
C PHE A 65 5.86 -1.37 -14.58
N GLU A 66 6.84 -1.12 -15.43
CA GLU A 66 8.18 -1.68 -15.34
C GLU A 66 9.23 -0.61 -15.69
N GLN A 67 10.08 -0.23 -14.73
CA GLN A 67 11.28 0.63 -14.88
C GLN A 67 11.18 1.74 -15.95
N GLY A 68 10.20 2.64 -15.81
CA GLY A 68 10.01 3.78 -16.72
C GLY A 68 9.26 3.45 -18.00
N LYS A 69 8.73 2.23 -18.11
CA LYS A 69 7.81 1.83 -19.18
C LYS A 69 6.50 1.45 -18.53
N SER A 70 5.41 1.88 -19.16
CA SER A 70 4.08 1.44 -18.77
C SER A 70 3.27 1.04 -19.98
N SER A 71 2.39 0.08 -19.79
CA SER A 71 1.44 -0.34 -20.80
C SER A 71 0.07 -0.55 -20.18
N SER A 72 -0.97 -0.30 -20.97
CA SER A 72 -2.34 -0.66 -20.62
C SER A 72 -2.86 -1.71 -21.59
N THR A 73 -3.61 -2.67 -21.05
CA THR A 73 -4.25 -3.74 -21.83
C THR A 73 -5.75 -3.73 -21.57
N VAL A 74 -6.53 -3.77 -22.63
CA VAL A 74 -7.99 -3.89 -22.58
C VAL A 74 -8.41 -4.97 -23.59
N GLY A 75 -8.88 -6.10 -23.08
CA GLY A 75 -9.14 -7.28 -23.92
C GLY A 75 -7.86 -7.77 -24.60
N GLU A 76 -7.86 -7.79 -25.93
CA GLU A 76 -6.69 -8.22 -26.73
C GLU A 76 -5.77 -7.05 -27.16
N PHE A 77 -6.13 -5.82 -26.83
CA PHE A 77 -5.37 -4.63 -27.22
C PHE A 77 -4.42 -4.19 -26.10
N SER A 78 -3.17 -3.95 -26.48
CA SER A 78 -2.16 -3.39 -25.57
C SER A 78 -1.62 -2.09 -26.16
N PHE A 79 -1.43 -1.10 -25.29
CA PHE A 79 -0.98 0.24 -25.63
C PHE A 79 0.17 0.64 -24.71
N GLU A 80 1.21 1.28 -25.26
CA GLU A 80 2.16 1.99 -24.42
C GLU A 80 1.46 3.19 -23.78
N THR A 81 1.69 3.39 -22.49
CA THR A 81 1.14 4.49 -21.72
C THR A 81 2.25 5.22 -20.98
N ASP A 82 1.98 6.47 -20.62
CA ASP A 82 2.85 7.23 -19.74
C ASP A 82 2.43 6.94 -18.29
N GLU A 83 3.39 6.62 -17.41
CA GLU A 83 3.14 6.46 -15.97
C GLU A 83 2.49 7.69 -15.35
N ASP A 84 2.80 8.89 -15.85
CA ASP A 84 2.23 10.15 -15.38
C ASP A 84 0.73 10.30 -15.72
N SER A 85 0.21 9.46 -16.61
CA SER A 85 -1.23 9.37 -16.89
C SER A 85 -2.01 8.73 -15.73
N PHE A 86 -1.32 8.02 -14.82
CA PHE A 86 -1.93 7.33 -13.67
C PHE A 86 -1.27 7.76 -12.35
N PRO A 87 -1.31 9.05 -11.98
CA PRO A 87 -0.54 9.57 -10.86
C PRO A 87 -0.88 8.91 -9.51
N ALA A 88 -2.14 8.56 -9.28
CA ALA A 88 -2.54 7.88 -8.05
C ALA A 88 -1.87 6.50 -7.94
N MET A 89 -1.94 5.66 -8.98
CA MET A 89 -1.33 4.33 -9.01
C MET A 89 0.18 4.41 -8.88
N LYS A 90 0.83 5.27 -9.65
CA LYS A 90 2.27 5.51 -9.57
C LYS A 90 2.70 5.87 -8.15
N THR A 91 1.98 6.78 -7.51
CA THR A 91 2.27 7.24 -6.15
C THR A 91 2.08 6.13 -5.12
N LEU A 92 1.04 5.30 -5.25
CA LEU A 92 0.82 4.13 -4.38
C LEU A 92 1.96 3.12 -4.50
N ILE A 93 2.33 2.74 -5.73
CA ILE A 93 3.42 1.78 -5.99
C ILE A 93 4.74 2.29 -5.40
N LYS A 94 5.05 3.57 -5.62
CA LYS A 94 6.24 4.23 -5.07
C LYS A 94 6.24 4.17 -3.53
N ALA A 95 5.12 4.47 -2.88
CA ALA A 95 4.99 4.40 -1.43
C ALA A 95 5.18 2.97 -0.89
N ILE A 96 4.53 1.97 -1.50
CA ILE A 96 4.68 0.55 -1.11
C ILE A 96 6.13 0.10 -1.26
N ARG A 97 6.78 0.39 -2.39
CA ARG A 97 8.19 0.02 -2.61
C ARG A 97 9.12 0.70 -1.61
N ALA A 98 8.92 2.00 -1.36
CA ALA A 98 9.70 2.75 -0.39
C ALA A 98 9.56 2.17 1.03
N LEU A 99 8.34 1.86 1.47
CA LEU A 99 8.10 1.21 2.75
C LEU A 99 8.77 -0.17 2.85
N ALA A 100 8.66 -1.00 1.82
CA ALA A 100 9.20 -2.36 1.80
C ALA A 100 10.74 -2.40 1.81
N THR A 101 11.40 -1.37 1.26
CA THR A 101 12.87 -1.36 1.09
C THR A 101 13.62 -0.47 2.07
N SER A 102 12.95 0.48 2.73
CA SER A 102 13.59 1.37 3.69
C SER A 102 13.81 0.68 5.04
N GLU A 103 14.85 1.09 5.78
CA GLU A 103 15.10 0.67 7.17
C GLU A 103 14.59 1.69 8.19
N ILE A 104 13.86 2.71 7.75
CA ILE A 104 13.40 3.82 8.58
C ILE A 104 12.28 3.36 9.51
N SER A 105 12.39 3.70 10.77
CA SER A 105 11.32 3.49 11.76
C SER A 105 10.22 4.54 11.61
N GLY A 106 8.99 4.11 11.78
CA GLY A 106 7.84 4.99 11.76
C GLY A 106 7.63 5.74 13.08
N THR A 107 6.94 6.84 13.00
CA THR A 107 6.50 7.63 14.17
C THR A 107 4.99 7.46 14.33
N ALA A 108 4.55 7.04 15.53
CA ALA A 108 3.13 6.93 15.84
C ALA A 108 2.44 8.29 15.73
N THR A 109 1.24 8.27 15.16
CA THR A 109 0.34 9.40 15.08
C THR A 109 -1.03 9.00 15.64
N GLU A 110 -1.96 9.94 15.74
CA GLU A 110 -3.32 9.66 16.19
C GLU A 110 -4.04 8.62 15.30
N ASN A 111 -3.73 8.64 13.99
CA ASN A 111 -4.47 7.87 12.97
C ASN A 111 -3.63 6.75 12.32
N GLY A 112 -2.40 6.52 12.76
CA GLY A 112 -1.55 5.52 12.12
C GLY A 112 -0.06 5.68 12.43
N VAL A 113 0.79 5.21 11.54
CA VAL A 113 2.24 5.35 11.61
C VAL A 113 2.74 6.16 10.43
N LYS A 114 3.46 7.24 10.72
CA LYS A 114 4.06 8.10 9.71
C LYS A 114 5.51 7.67 9.44
N TYR A 115 5.84 7.52 8.18
CA TYR A 115 7.20 7.32 7.68
C TYR A 115 7.59 8.51 6.81
N THR A 116 8.83 8.98 6.92
CA THR A 116 9.38 10.01 6.02
C THR A 116 10.56 9.39 5.28
N ILE A 117 10.39 9.15 3.98
CA ILE A 117 11.36 8.47 3.12
C ILE A 117 11.62 9.39 1.92
N ASP A 118 12.88 9.75 1.68
CA ASP A 118 13.29 10.64 0.58
C ASP A 118 12.40 11.91 0.49
N GLU A 119 12.23 12.60 1.63
CA GLU A 119 11.39 13.81 1.78
C GLU A 119 9.89 13.59 1.51
N THR A 120 9.45 12.34 1.32
CA THR A 120 8.06 11.99 1.11
C THR A 120 7.46 11.45 2.41
N ASP A 121 6.39 12.07 2.88
CA ASP A 121 5.63 11.60 4.03
C ASP A 121 4.62 10.53 3.57
N ILE A 122 4.68 9.37 4.18
CA ILE A 122 3.78 8.25 3.99
C ILE A 122 3.11 7.95 5.33
N LEU A 123 1.79 8.10 5.40
CA LEU A 123 1.01 7.72 6.58
C LEU A 123 0.33 6.40 6.31
N VAL A 124 0.64 5.40 7.13
CA VAL A 124 0.04 4.06 7.07
C VAL A 124 -1.04 3.98 8.14
N TYR A 125 -2.28 3.78 7.71
CA TYR A 125 -3.42 3.51 8.59
C TYR A 125 -3.47 2.03 8.93
N TYR A 126 -3.84 1.72 10.15
CA TYR A 126 -4.04 0.34 10.59
C TYR A 126 -5.20 0.27 11.59
N ASP A 127 -5.81 -0.89 11.67
CA ASP A 127 -6.79 -1.20 12.70
C ASP A 127 -6.06 -1.48 14.03
N ILE A 128 -6.44 -0.77 15.10
CA ILE A 128 -5.75 -0.83 16.40
C ILE A 128 -5.95 -2.19 17.11
N GLU A 129 -7.04 -2.88 16.82
CA GLU A 129 -7.36 -4.16 17.47
C GLU A 129 -6.65 -5.33 16.78
N THR A 130 -6.63 -5.30 15.46
CA THR A 130 -6.06 -6.37 14.64
C THR A 130 -4.64 -6.09 14.19
N GLU A 131 -4.16 -4.83 14.33
CA GLU A 131 -2.88 -4.33 13.84
C GLU A 131 -2.67 -4.51 12.33
N VAL A 132 -3.75 -4.76 11.57
CA VAL A 132 -3.71 -4.94 10.12
C VAL A 132 -3.77 -3.60 9.42
N ILE A 133 -2.94 -3.42 8.38
CA ILE A 133 -2.96 -2.22 7.55
C ILE A 133 -4.31 -2.12 6.82
N THR A 134 -4.93 -0.94 6.91
CA THR A 134 -6.21 -0.63 6.29
C THR A 134 -6.12 0.43 5.21
N GLY A 135 -4.99 1.14 5.13
CA GLY A 135 -4.83 2.17 4.12
C GLY A 135 -3.47 2.85 4.13
N ILE A 136 -3.25 3.64 3.11
CA ILE A 136 -2.05 4.48 2.95
C ILE A 136 -2.46 5.85 2.46
N GLN A 137 -1.86 6.88 3.06
CA GLN A 137 -1.91 8.24 2.56
C GLN A 137 -0.48 8.70 2.23
N THR A 138 -0.33 9.34 1.08
CA THR A 138 0.94 9.93 0.67
C THR A 138 0.72 11.20 -0.14
N LYS A 139 1.78 11.98 -0.35
CA LYS A 139 1.71 13.25 -1.05
C LYS A 139 2.72 13.27 -2.18
N GLU A 140 2.29 13.65 -3.37
CA GLU A 140 3.16 13.88 -4.53
C GLU A 140 2.72 15.13 -5.29
N LEU A 141 3.67 15.95 -5.70
CA LEU A 141 3.44 17.21 -6.43
C LEU A 141 2.38 18.13 -5.80
N GLY A 142 2.35 18.19 -4.47
CA GLY A 142 1.38 18.99 -3.72
C GLY A 142 -0.02 18.37 -3.58
N ARG A 143 -0.28 17.21 -4.18
CA ARG A 143 -1.55 16.48 -4.09
C ARG A 143 -1.45 15.38 -3.05
N VAL A 144 -2.51 15.22 -2.26
CA VAL A 144 -2.66 14.11 -1.30
C VAL A 144 -3.42 12.99 -1.98
N PHE A 145 -2.87 11.78 -1.93
CA PHE A 145 -3.52 10.55 -2.37
C PHE A 145 -3.78 9.67 -1.15
N GLU A 146 -5.00 9.22 -1.02
CA GLU A 146 -5.43 8.33 0.07
C GLU A 146 -6.08 7.08 -0.51
N PHE A 147 -5.62 5.94 -0.01
CA PHE A 147 -6.04 4.61 -0.48
C PHE A 147 -6.52 3.79 0.69
N THR A 148 -7.63 3.10 0.51
CA THR A 148 -8.03 1.98 1.35
C THR A 148 -7.38 0.73 0.80
N LEU A 149 -6.79 -0.10 1.67
CA LEU A 149 -6.15 -1.36 1.31
C LEU A 149 -6.88 -2.51 2.00
N THR A 150 -7.08 -3.59 1.25
CA THR A 150 -7.63 -4.84 1.77
C THR A 150 -6.88 -6.04 1.17
N ASP A 151 -7.03 -7.21 1.78
CA ASP A 151 -6.46 -8.47 1.27
C ASP A 151 -4.94 -8.44 1.08
N LEU A 152 -4.21 -7.72 1.96
CA LEU A 152 -2.75 -7.71 1.91
C LEU A 152 -2.21 -9.12 2.13
N LYS A 153 -1.47 -9.63 1.14
CA LYS A 153 -0.86 -10.96 1.19
C LYS A 153 0.57 -10.87 0.67
N PRO A 154 1.56 -11.38 1.43
CA PRO A 154 2.85 -11.68 0.85
C PRO A 154 2.62 -12.71 -0.27
N TYR A 155 3.28 -12.56 -1.39
CA TYR A 155 3.18 -13.51 -2.49
C TYR A 155 3.96 -14.78 -2.12
N GLU A 156 3.23 -15.82 -1.78
CA GLU A 156 3.79 -17.16 -1.70
C GLU A 156 3.97 -17.66 -3.14
N ALA A 157 5.22 -17.78 -3.58
CA ALA A 157 5.53 -18.44 -4.85
C ALA A 157 4.86 -19.81 -4.81
N GLN A 158 3.89 -20.05 -5.69
CA GLN A 158 3.33 -21.39 -5.86
C GLN A 158 4.50 -22.33 -6.16
N SER A 159 4.86 -23.16 -5.18
CA SER A 159 5.78 -24.24 -5.41
C SER A 159 5.11 -25.16 -6.43
N ASN A 160 5.51 -25.03 -7.70
CA ASN A 160 5.18 -26.01 -8.71
C ASN A 160 5.80 -27.34 -8.28
N SER A 161 5.05 -28.10 -7.48
CA SER A 161 5.29 -29.52 -7.30
C SER A 161 4.90 -30.21 -8.62
N ALA A 162 5.83 -30.18 -9.56
CA ALA A 162 5.81 -31.07 -10.69
C ALA A 162 5.96 -32.51 -10.15
N SER A 163 4.87 -33.25 -10.20
CA SER A 163 4.86 -34.70 -10.02
C SER A 163 5.01 -35.36 -11.38
#